data_71e8f5a05919920fed5c21998cd83aef
#
_entry.id   71e8f5a05919920fed5c21998cd83aef
#
_cell.length_a   1.000
_cell.length_b   1.000
_cell.length_c   1.000
_cell.angle_alpha   90.00
_cell.angle_beta   90.00
_cell.angle_gamma   90.00
#
_symmetry.space_group_name_H-M   'P 1'
#
loop_
_entity.id
_entity.type
_entity.pdbx_description
1 polymer ?
#
loop_
_entity_poly.entity_id
_entity_poly.type
_entity_poly.pdbx_seq_one_letter_code
_entity_poly.pdbx_strand_id
1 'polypeptide(L)'
;QGEMALATFYLAIAGVLLFALGIFYIFNRHNLARLLLASTLVIGFFGLLLGASGTSSLMWCLTTVPVIVGAFGYRDSLFMLIGIFAAATWIMVGTSMPFNPPNYNDVVVVRFLSAYVILAVFALAMDSSRFKNLSKYKDLSSRVDQITHQDQLTQLPNRNSMESRLEHKYQQYRRIHQPFSILLADLDNFKFIND
;
A
#
# COMPACT_ATOMS: atom_id res chain seq x y z
N GLN A 1 -1.33 -38.71 2.16
CA GLN A 1 -2.61 -37.93 2.22
C GLN A 1 -2.42 -36.56 2.80
N GLY A 2 -1.58 -36.34 3.82
CA GLY A 2 -1.33 -35.01 4.43
C GLY A 2 -0.66 -34.02 3.50
N GLU A 3 0.31 -34.42 2.69
CA GLU A 3 1.01 -33.53 1.77
C GLU A 3 0.11 -33.03 0.61
N MET A 4 -0.78 -33.89 0.11
CA MET A 4 -1.76 -33.50 -0.90
C MET A 4 -2.78 -32.47 -0.34
N ALA A 5 -3.23 -32.66 0.90
CA ALA A 5 -4.13 -31.71 1.56
C ALA A 5 -3.47 -30.32 1.77
N LEU A 6 -2.20 -30.31 2.15
CA LEU A 6 -1.42 -29.06 2.25
C LEU A 6 -1.23 -28.39 0.88
N ALA A 7 -0.90 -29.15 -0.16
CA ALA A 7 -0.76 -28.60 -1.51
C ALA A 7 -2.07 -28.00 -2.04
N THR A 8 -3.21 -28.65 -1.84
CA THR A 8 -4.52 -28.12 -2.21
C THR A 8 -4.88 -26.85 -1.42
N PHE A 9 -4.54 -26.79 -0.14
CA PHE A 9 -4.74 -25.61 0.70
C PHE A 9 -3.93 -24.41 0.18
N TYR A 10 -2.66 -24.58 -0.18
CA TYR A 10 -1.85 -23.51 -0.74
C TYR A 10 -2.30 -23.06 -2.12
N LEU A 11 -2.76 -23.97 -2.96
CA LEU A 11 -3.35 -23.63 -4.25
C LEU A 11 -4.63 -22.79 -4.07
N ALA A 12 -5.46 -23.11 -3.10
CA ALA A 12 -6.65 -22.36 -2.78
C ALA A 12 -6.29 -20.93 -2.30
N ILE A 13 -5.30 -20.79 -1.42
CA ILE A 13 -4.80 -19.48 -0.95
C ILE A 13 -4.27 -18.66 -2.14
N ALA A 14 -3.45 -19.25 -3.00
CA ALA A 14 -2.93 -18.59 -4.19
C ALA A 14 -4.06 -18.13 -5.13
N GLY A 15 -5.10 -18.94 -5.31
CA GLY A 15 -6.29 -18.59 -6.08
C GLY A 15 -7.03 -17.37 -5.51
N VAL A 16 -7.23 -17.33 -4.19
CA VAL A 16 -7.88 -16.20 -3.52
C VAL A 16 -7.04 -14.92 -3.61
N LEU A 17 -5.70 -15.02 -3.50
CA LEU A 17 -4.80 -13.90 -3.68
C LEU A 17 -4.87 -13.33 -5.11
N LEU A 18 -4.85 -14.19 -6.13
CA LEU A 18 -5.00 -13.78 -7.52
C LEU A 18 -6.37 -13.13 -7.78
N PHE A 19 -7.43 -13.68 -7.17
CA PHE A 19 -8.77 -13.11 -7.26
C PHE A 19 -8.86 -11.74 -6.58
N ALA A 20 -8.25 -11.57 -5.42
CA ALA A 20 -8.18 -10.28 -4.73
C ALA A 20 -7.41 -9.22 -5.55
N LEU A 21 -6.30 -9.62 -6.20
CA LEU A 21 -5.58 -8.76 -7.14
C LEU A 21 -6.43 -8.41 -8.36
N GLY A 22 -7.20 -9.35 -8.90
CA GLY A 22 -8.14 -9.11 -9.99
C GLY A 22 -9.23 -8.09 -9.62
N ILE A 23 -9.81 -8.21 -8.42
CA ILE A 23 -10.79 -7.23 -7.90
C ILE A 23 -10.15 -5.84 -7.76
N PHE A 24 -8.92 -5.77 -7.25
CA PHE A 24 -8.20 -4.53 -7.11
C PHE A 24 -8.00 -3.82 -8.45
N TYR A 25 -7.57 -4.57 -9.47
CA TYR A 25 -7.19 -4.01 -10.76
C TYR A 25 -8.38 -3.72 -11.68
N ILE A 26 -9.38 -4.64 -11.73
CA ILE A 26 -10.50 -4.57 -12.68
C ILE A 26 -11.64 -3.70 -12.14
N PHE A 27 -12.01 -3.88 -10.88
CA PHE A 27 -13.19 -3.25 -10.28
C PHE A 27 -12.89 -1.99 -9.46
N ASN A 28 -11.61 -1.61 -9.31
CA ASN A 28 -11.18 -0.45 -8.52
C ASN A 28 -11.76 -0.41 -7.09
N ARG A 29 -12.14 -1.57 -6.55
CA ARG A 29 -12.71 -1.75 -5.22
C ARG A 29 -11.62 -1.98 -4.17
N HIS A 30 -10.87 -0.93 -3.86
CA HIS A 30 -9.70 -1.02 -2.97
C HIS A 30 -9.99 -1.58 -1.58
N ASN A 31 -11.14 -1.24 -0.99
CA ASN A 31 -11.47 -1.70 0.37
C ASN A 31 -11.80 -3.20 0.41
N LEU A 32 -12.54 -3.70 -0.58
CA LEU A 32 -12.87 -5.13 -0.67
C LEU A 32 -11.62 -5.96 -0.95
N ALA A 33 -10.77 -5.51 -1.86
CA ALA A 33 -9.52 -6.19 -2.19
C ALA A 33 -8.58 -6.26 -0.98
N ARG A 34 -8.44 -5.17 -0.20
CA ARG A 34 -7.65 -5.16 1.04
C ARG A 34 -8.19 -6.13 2.07
N LEU A 35 -9.51 -6.18 2.26
CA LEU A 35 -10.13 -7.07 3.22
C LEU A 35 -9.92 -8.55 2.85
N LEU A 36 -10.07 -8.90 1.57
CA LEU A 36 -9.79 -10.23 1.06
C LEU A 36 -8.30 -10.60 1.22
N LEU A 37 -7.40 -9.68 0.93
CA LEU A 37 -5.97 -9.89 1.07
C LEU A 37 -5.58 -10.08 2.55
N ALA A 38 -6.11 -9.25 3.46
CA ALA A 38 -5.89 -9.38 4.89
C ALA A 38 -6.36 -10.74 5.43
N SER A 39 -7.60 -11.12 5.12
CA SER A 39 -8.17 -12.39 5.59
C SER A 39 -7.36 -13.59 5.07
N THR A 40 -6.96 -13.55 3.80
CA THR A 40 -6.17 -14.64 3.18
C THR A 40 -4.80 -14.75 3.80
N LEU A 41 -4.12 -13.63 4.07
CA LEU A 41 -2.80 -13.64 4.72
C LEU A 41 -2.88 -14.17 6.15
N VAL A 42 -3.91 -13.76 6.92
CA VAL A 42 -4.12 -14.25 8.28
C VAL A 42 -4.44 -15.75 8.29
N ILE A 43 -5.38 -16.19 7.46
CA ILE A 43 -5.74 -17.63 7.34
C ILE A 43 -4.53 -18.45 6.88
N GLY A 44 -3.77 -17.95 5.90
CA GLY A 44 -2.57 -18.60 5.41
C GLY A 44 -1.49 -18.72 6.48
N PHE A 45 -1.27 -17.66 7.25
CA PHE A 45 -0.32 -17.66 8.36
C PHE A 45 -0.68 -18.72 9.41
N PHE A 46 -1.92 -18.73 9.89
CA PHE A 46 -2.37 -19.70 10.90
C PHE A 46 -2.47 -21.12 10.34
N GLY A 47 -2.85 -21.28 9.07
CA GLY A 47 -2.84 -22.58 8.40
C GLY A 47 -1.43 -23.16 8.32
N LEU A 48 -0.42 -22.35 8.03
CA LEU A 48 0.99 -22.73 8.06
C LEU A 48 1.47 -23.08 9.47
N LEU A 49 1.08 -22.27 10.45
CA LEU A 49 1.49 -22.46 11.84
C LEU A 49 0.89 -23.74 12.44
N LEU A 50 -0.38 -24.04 12.19
CA LEU A 50 -1.10 -25.18 12.75
C LEU A 50 -0.91 -26.48 11.94
N GLY A 51 -0.77 -26.37 10.63
CA GLY A 51 -0.62 -27.51 9.72
C GLY A 51 0.81 -28.02 9.56
N ALA A 52 1.77 -27.40 10.26
CA ALA A 52 3.18 -27.66 10.07
C ALA A 52 3.62 -29.01 10.60
N SER A 53 4.01 -29.91 9.72
CA SER A 53 4.75 -31.11 10.07
C SER A 53 6.27 -30.92 10.21
N GLY A 54 6.74 -29.67 10.10
CA GLY A 54 8.18 -29.36 10.16
C GLY A 54 8.51 -27.87 10.26
N THR A 55 9.78 -27.56 10.52
CA THR A 55 10.30 -26.19 10.68
C THR A 55 10.25 -25.35 9.40
N SER A 56 10.14 -25.96 8.22
CA SER A 56 10.05 -25.28 6.93
C SER A 56 8.80 -24.41 6.79
N SER A 57 7.67 -24.85 7.32
CA SER A 57 6.40 -24.09 7.26
C SER A 57 6.48 -22.79 8.05
N LEU A 58 7.23 -22.76 9.14
CA LEU A 58 7.46 -21.54 9.93
C LEU A 58 8.21 -20.46 9.12
N MET A 59 9.14 -20.87 8.24
CA MET A 59 9.82 -19.92 7.37
C MET A 59 8.85 -19.23 6.41
N TRP A 60 7.87 -19.95 5.90
CA TRP A 60 6.83 -19.37 5.04
C TRP A 60 5.92 -18.39 5.79
N CYS A 61 5.66 -18.59 7.08
CA CYS A 61 4.94 -17.62 7.90
C CYS A 61 5.62 -16.26 7.92
N LEU A 62 6.96 -16.21 7.95
CA LEU A 62 7.72 -14.97 7.98
C LEU A 62 7.55 -14.15 6.69
N THR A 63 7.28 -14.78 5.55
CA THR A 63 7.08 -14.07 4.28
C THR A 63 5.81 -13.20 4.29
N THR A 64 4.85 -13.49 5.16
CA THR A 64 3.61 -12.69 5.28
C THR A 64 3.87 -11.30 5.85
N VAL A 65 4.91 -11.12 6.67
CA VAL A 65 5.22 -9.84 7.34
C VAL A 65 5.45 -8.69 6.35
N PRO A 66 6.41 -8.78 5.40
CA PRO A 66 6.61 -7.71 4.43
C PRO A 66 5.42 -7.49 3.50
N VAL A 67 4.64 -8.55 3.22
CA VAL A 67 3.43 -8.44 2.39
C VAL A 67 2.35 -7.64 3.12
N ILE A 68 2.14 -7.89 4.41
CA ILE A 68 1.18 -7.12 5.25
C ILE A 68 1.58 -5.64 5.25
N VAL A 69 2.84 -5.32 5.52
CA VAL A 69 3.31 -3.93 5.57
C VAL A 69 3.16 -3.25 4.22
N GLY A 70 3.54 -3.92 3.14
CA GLY A 70 3.44 -3.37 1.79
C GLY A 70 2.00 -3.13 1.31
N ALA A 71 1.04 -3.94 1.79
CA ALA A 71 -0.36 -3.86 1.36
C ALA A 71 -1.20 -2.86 2.17
N PHE A 72 -0.94 -2.71 3.47
CA PHE A 72 -1.82 -1.95 4.39
C PHE A 72 -1.23 -0.63 4.88
N GLY A 73 0.08 -0.40 4.68
CA GLY A 73 0.79 0.76 5.19
C GLY A 73 1.08 0.66 6.70
N TYR A 74 1.84 1.65 7.21
CA TYR A 74 2.44 1.60 8.54
C TYR A 74 1.44 1.37 9.68
N ARG A 75 0.36 2.14 9.72
CA ARG A 75 -0.58 2.14 10.88
C ARG A 75 -1.37 0.85 10.99
N ASP A 76 -2.00 0.44 9.91
CA ASP A 76 -2.88 -0.74 9.91
C ASP A 76 -2.06 -2.03 10.01
N SER A 77 -0.90 -2.08 9.36
CA SER A 77 0.01 -3.22 9.46
C SER A 77 0.59 -3.41 10.85
N LEU A 78 0.87 -2.32 11.60
CA LEU A 78 1.37 -2.42 12.96
C LEU A 78 0.41 -3.17 13.89
N PHE A 79 -0.88 -2.82 13.84
CA PHE A 79 -1.90 -3.51 14.65
C PHE A 79 -2.05 -4.97 14.23
N MET A 80 -2.05 -5.26 12.93
CA MET A 80 -2.13 -6.62 12.41
C MET A 80 -0.92 -7.47 12.84
N LEU A 81 0.30 -6.93 12.74
CA LEU A 81 1.52 -7.62 13.14
C LEU A 81 1.56 -7.92 14.64
N ILE A 82 1.15 -6.97 15.47
CA ILE A 82 1.05 -7.18 16.94
C ILE A 82 0.03 -8.29 17.24
N GLY A 83 -1.15 -8.26 16.62
CA GLY A 83 -2.19 -9.27 16.81
C GLY A 83 -1.74 -10.66 16.37
N ILE A 84 -1.10 -10.77 15.20
CA ILE A 84 -0.56 -12.04 14.68
C ILE A 84 0.57 -12.56 15.57
N PHE A 85 1.47 -11.68 16.05
CA PHE A 85 2.55 -12.04 16.96
C PHE A 85 2.03 -12.58 18.28
N ALA A 86 1.07 -11.90 18.89
CA ALA A 86 0.45 -12.33 20.14
C ALA A 86 -0.24 -13.70 19.99
N ALA A 87 -1.01 -13.89 18.93
CA ALA A 87 -1.68 -15.15 18.65
C ALA A 87 -0.70 -16.28 18.33
N ALA A 88 0.37 -16.02 17.55
CA ALA A 88 1.42 -17.00 17.27
C ALA A 88 2.15 -17.42 18.54
N THR A 89 2.51 -16.45 19.41
CA THR A 89 3.14 -16.73 20.70
C THR A 89 2.22 -17.58 21.58
N TRP A 90 0.94 -17.22 21.65
CA TRP A 90 -0.06 -18.02 22.40
C TRP A 90 -0.14 -19.47 21.90
N ILE A 91 -0.16 -19.69 20.58
CA ILE A 91 -0.25 -21.04 19.98
C ILE A 91 1.04 -21.83 20.25
N MET A 92 2.20 -21.20 20.12
CA MET A 92 3.49 -21.89 20.23
C MET A 92 3.91 -22.19 21.68
N VAL A 93 3.52 -21.35 22.63
CA VAL A 93 3.91 -21.46 24.06
C VAL A 93 2.77 -21.98 24.93
N GLY A 94 1.51 -21.84 24.49
CA GLY A 94 0.33 -22.20 25.27
C GLY A 94 0.18 -23.72 25.45
N THR A 95 0.05 -24.15 26.71
CA THR A 95 -0.08 -25.57 27.07
C THR A 95 -1.53 -26.11 27.04
N SER A 96 -2.52 -25.26 26.83
CA SER A 96 -3.95 -25.60 27.01
C SER A 96 -4.79 -25.34 25.76
N MET A 97 -4.34 -25.81 24.58
CA MET A 97 -5.09 -25.61 23.35
C MET A 97 -6.08 -26.73 23.09
N PRO A 98 -7.35 -26.40 22.67
CA PRO A 98 -8.33 -27.42 22.24
C PRO A 98 -7.93 -28.12 20.94
N PHE A 99 -6.98 -27.55 20.22
CA PHE A 99 -6.34 -28.12 19.04
C PHE A 99 -5.02 -28.74 19.47
N ASN A 100 -4.60 -29.80 18.83
CA ASN A 100 -3.31 -30.46 19.08
C ASN A 100 -2.23 -29.75 18.24
N PRO A 101 -1.68 -28.59 18.69
CA PRO A 101 -0.67 -27.88 17.92
C PRO A 101 0.59 -28.73 17.84
N PRO A 102 1.38 -28.60 16.78
CA PRO A 102 2.68 -29.24 16.71
C PRO A 102 3.53 -28.84 17.92
N ASN A 103 4.13 -29.82 18.60
CA ASN A 103 5.08 -29.54 19.68
C ASN A 103 6.35 -28.92 19.09
N TYR A 104 6.45 -27.61 19.19
CA TYR A 104 7.65 -26.90 18.79
C TYR A 104 8.70 -26.94 19.90
N ASN A 105 9.95 -27.23 19.52
CA ASN A 105 11.08 -27.13 20.42
C ASN A 105 11.28 -25.66 20.82
N ASP A 106 11.59 -25.37 22.09
CA ASP A 106 11.82 -24.02 22.64
C ASP A 106 12.81 -23.22 21.80
N VAL A 107 13.87 -23.85 21.29
CA VAL A 107 14.86 -23.20 20.41
C VAL A 107 14.23 -22.75 19.09
N VAL A 108 13.30 -23.51 18.53
CA VAL A 108 12.59 -23.15 17.30
C VAL A 108 11.64 -21.98 17.57
N VAL A 109 10.93 -22.01 18.69
CA VAL A 109 10.02 -20.93 19.11
C VAL A 109 10.79 -19.61 19.26
N VAL A 110 11.88 -19.61 20.00
CA VAL A 110 12.70 -18.41 20.23
C VAL A 110 13.25 -17.87 18.90
N ARG A 111 13.75 -18.73 18.02
CA ARG A 111 14.28 -18.34 16.72
C ARG A 111 13.18 -17.75 15.80
N PHE A 112 12.01 -18.34 15.79
CA PHE A 112 10.88 -17.86 14.99
C PHE A 112 10.39 -16.50 15.47
N LEU A 113 10.15 -16.35 16.78
CA LEU A 113 9.67 -15.09 17.37
C LEU A 113 10.69 -13.96 17.19
N SER A 114 11.99 -14.24 17.39
CA SER A 114 13.04 -13.23 17.15
C SER A 114 13.13 -12.82 15.69
N ALA A 115 13.08 -13.77 14.75
CA ALA A 115 13.08 -13.49 13.32
C ALA A 115 11.85 -12.67 12.90
N TYR A 116 10.68 -12.99 13.46
CA TYR A 116 9.45 -12.23 13.21
C TYR A 116 9.58 -10.77 13.63
N VAL A 117 10.07 -10.51 14.86
CA VAL A 117 10.27 -9.14 15.36
C VAL A 117 11.27 -8.37 14.50
N ILE A 118 12.42 -8.97 14.17
CA ILE A 118 13.44 -8.34 13.32
C ILE A 118 12.85 -7.98 11.96
N LEU A 119 12.14 -8.90 11.34
CA LEU A 119 11.54 -8.69 10.03
C LEU A 119 10.42 -7.64 10.07
N ALA A 120 9.61 -7.62 11.13
CA ALA A 120 8.57 -6.61 11.33
C ALA A 120 9.17 -5.21 11.48
N VAL A 121 10.19 -5.05 12.31
CA VAL A 121 10.91 -3.78 12.49
C VAL A 121 11.51 -3.30 11.17
N PHE A 122 12.16 -4.20 10.43
CA PHE A 122 12.77 -3.87 9.15
C PHE A 122 11.73 -3.45 8.11
N ALA A 123 10.62 -4.20 7.99
CA ALA A 123 9.54 -3.90 7.06
C ALA A 123 8.87 -2.55 7.37
N LEU A 124 8.58 -2.26 8.64
CA LEU A 124 8.02 -0.99 9.08
C LEU A 124 8.98 0.19 8.85
N ALA A 125 10.28 0.00 9.06
CA ALA A 125 11.28 1.01 8.77
C ALA A 125 11.37 1.31 7.27
N MET A 126 11.29 0.30 6.42
CA MET A 126 11.25 0.49 4.96
C MET A 126 9.99 1.24 4.50
N ASP A 127 8.83 0.91 5.05
CA ASP A 127 7.58 1.59 4.69
C ASP A 127 7.59 3.06 5.11
N SER A 128 8.10 3.36 6.31
CA SER A 128 8.27 4.75 6.78
C SER A 128 9.19 5.56 5.87
N SER A 129 10.24 4.93 5.34
CA SER A 129 11.18 5.56 4.38
C SER A 129 10.51 5.80 3.02
N ARG A 130 9.69 4.87 2.54
CA ARG A 130 8.89 5.04 1.31
C ARG A 130 7.94 6.22 1.41
N PHE A 131 7.25 6.37 2.54
CA PHE A 131 6.32 7.48 2.76
C PHE A 131 7.03 8.82 2.73
N LYS A 132 8.20 8.95 3.39
CA LYS A 132 9.02 10.16 3.36
C LYS A 132 9.51 10.51 1.95
N ASN A 133 9.91 9.51 1.18
CA ASN A 133 10.35 9.72 -0.19
C ASN A 133 9.20 10.16 -1.11
N LEU A 134 8.02 9.53 -0.99
CA LEU A 134 6.82 9.93 -1.74
C LEU A 134 6.40 11.37 -1.45
N SER A 135 6.48 11.82 -0.18
CA SER A 135 6.19 13.22 0.16
C SER A 135 7.19 14.19 -0.45
N LYS A 136 8.49 13.84 -0.47
CA LYS A 136 9.52 14.62 -1.15
C LYS A 136 9.30 14.70 -2.67
N TYR A 137 8.93 13.57 -3.30
CA TYR A 137 8.61 13.57 -4.73
C TYR A 137 7.41 14.44 -5.07
N LYS A 138 6.36 14.44 -4.24
CA LYS A 138 5.20 15.31 -4.40
C LYS A 138 5.57 16.79 -4.25
N ASP A 139 6.38 17.13 -3.25
CA ASP A 139 6.86 18.52 -3.05
C ASP A 139 7.72 18.97 -4.25
N LEU A 140 8.62 18.11 -4.73
CA LEU A 140 9.44 18.41 -5.89
C LEU A 140 8.59 18.58 -7.16
N SER A 141 7.62 17.71 -7.38
CA SER A 141 6.67 17.79 -8.50
C SER A 141 5.87 19.10 -8.43
N SER A 142 5.37 19.49 -7.25
CA SER A 142 4.61 20.73 -7.09
C SER A 142 5.48 21.98 -7.34
N ARG A 143 6.76 21.93 -6.99
CA ARG A 143 7.71 23.02 -7.31
C ARG A 143 7.99 23.12 -8.81
N VAL A 144 8.15 21.97 -9.48
CA VAL A 144 8.29 21.94 -10.94
C VAL A 144 7.04 22.49 -11.60
N ASP A 145 5.85 22.10 -11.14
CA ASP A 145 4.59 22.63 -11.65
C ASP A 145 4.46 24.16 -11.41
N GLN A 146 4.90 24.67 -10.26
CA GLN A 146 4.93 26.12 -10.00
C GLN A 146 5.87 26.86 -10.97
N ILE A 147 7.05 26.31 -11.22
CA ILE A 147 8.02 26.92 -12.18
C ILE A 147 7.45 26.88 -13.60
N THR A 148 6.72 25.81 -13.96
CA THR A 148 6.10 25.68 -15.29
C THR A 148 4.80 26.48 -15.45
N HIS A 149 4.25 27.07 -14.38
CA HIS A 149 3.04 27.91 -14.43
C HIS A 149 3.30 29.37 -14.80
N GLN A 150 4.55 29.79 -14.84
CA GLN A 150 4.95 31.12 -15.23
C GLN A 150 5.79 31.10 -16.51
N ASP A 151 5.61 32.11 -17.32
CA ASP A 151 6.50 32.39 -18.44
C ASP A 151 7.84 32.92 -17.91
N GLN A 152 8.94 32.32 -18.37
CA GLN A 152 10.27 32.64 -17.83
C GLN A 152 10.72 34.07 -18.10
N LEU A 153 10.23 34.68 -19.19
CA LEU A 153 10.62 36.05 -19.58
C LEU A 153 9.80 37.08 -18.86
N THR A 154 8.47 36.92 -18.82
CA THR A 154 7.53 37.90 -18.32
C THR A 154 7.13 37.72 -16.87
N GLN A 155 7.41 36.54 -16.29
CA GLN A 155 6.96 36.11 -14.96
C GLN A 155 5.42 36.08 -14.81
N LEU A 156 4.70 36.28 -15.90
CA LEU A 156 3.24 36.17 -15.94
C LEU A 156 2.81 34.70 -15.99
N PRO A 157 1.57 34.37 -15.59
CA PRO A 157 1.04 33.04 -15.78
C PRO A 157 1.10 32.61 -17.26
N ASN A 158 1.70 31.45 -17.51
CA ASN A 158 1.76 30.89 -18.86
C ASN A 158 0.40 30.38 -19.32
N ARG A 159 0.30 29.92 -20.56
CA ARG A 159 -0.94 29.43 -21.17
C ARG A 159 -1.60 28.34 -20.32
N ASN A 160 -0.84 27.35 -19.84
CA ASN A 160 -1.39 26.26 -19.03
C ASN A 160 -2.00 26.76 -17.71
N SER A 161 -1.34 27.74 -17.08
CA SER A 161 -1.83 28.40 -15.87
C SER A 161 -3.12 29.17 -16.12
N MET A 162 -3.22 29.86 -17.28
CA MET A 162 -4.41 30.60 -17.69
C MET A 162 -5.59 29.67 -17.94
N GLU A 163 -5.38 28.57 -18.68
CA GLU A 163 -6.41 27.57 -18.95
C GLU A 163 -6.97 26.97 -17.65
N SER A 164 -6.09 26.61 -16.70
CA SER A 164 -6.48 26.09 -15.38
C SER A 164 -7.30 27.10 -14.57
N ARG A 165 -6.89 28.37 -14.56
CA ARG A 165 -7.62 29.44 -13.87
C ARG A 165 -8.99 29.71 -14.51
N LEU A 166 -9.07 29.66 -15.82
CA LEU A 166 -10.32 29.83 -16.56
C LEU A 166 -11.31 28.71 -16.23
N GLU A 167 -10.84 27.47 -16.26
CA GLU A 167 -11.68 26.32 -15.89
C GLU A 167 -12.17 26.44 -14.43
N HIS A 168 -11.31 26.82 -13.51
CA HIS A 168 -11.71 27.04 -12.11
C HIS A 168 -12.77 28.13 -11.98
N LYS A 169 -12.61 29.26 -12.69
CA LYS A 169 -13.59 30.37 -12.70
C LYS A 169 -14.92 29.94 -13.35
N TYR A 170 -14.86 29.13 -14.39
CA TYR A 170 -16.06 28.59 -15.03
C TYR A 170 -16.82 27.64 -14.09
N GLN A 171 -16.13 26.76 -13.38
CA GLN A 171 -16.74 25.89 -12.36
C GLN A 171 -17.32 26.69 -11.18
N GLN A 172 -16.66 27.75 -10.77
CA GLN A 172 -17.17 28.69 -9.76
C GLN A 172 -18.47 29.36 -10.24
N TYR A 173 -18.50 29.88 -11.48
CA TYR A 173 -19.70 30.44 -12.08
C TYR A 173 -20.86 29.44 -12.09
N ARG A 174 -20.60 28.21 -12.53
CA ARG A 174 -21.64 27.17 -12.53
C ARG A 174 -22.24 26.90 -11.16
N ARG A 175 -21.45 27.03 -10.09
CA ARG A 175 -21.85 26.71 -8.71
C ARG A 175 -22.56 27.85 -8.01
N ILE A 176 -22.07 29.07 -8.12
CA ILE A 176 -22.57 30.22 -7.38
C ILE A 176 -23.09 31.36 -8.26
N HIS A 177 -23.12 31.19 -9.58
CA HIS A 177 -23.60 32.14 -10.58
C HIS A 177 -22.93 33.52 -10.51
N GLN A 178 -21.71 33.59 -9.99
CA GLN A 178 -20.92 34.84 -9.96
C GLN A 178 -20.32 35.09 -11.35
N PRO A 179 -20.74 36.12 -12.06
CA PRO A 179 -20.24 36.44 -13.41
C PRO A 179 -18.77 36.79 -13.38
N PHE A 180 -18.05 36.48 -14.44
CA PHE A 180 -16.68 36.92 -14.68
C PHE A 180 -16.50 37.32 -16.14
N SER A 181 -15.53 38.14 -16.43
CA SER A 181 -15.19 38.59 -17.77
C SER A 181 -13.81 38.09 -18.18
N ILE A 182 -13.65 37.86 -19.46
CA ILE A 182 -12.37 37.48 -20.07
C ILE A 182 -11.98 38.59 -21.01
N LEU A 183 -10.74 39.06 -20.87
CA LEU A 183 -10.12 40.00 -21.80
C LEU A 183 -9.02 39.26 -22.57
N LEU A 184 -9.13 39.20 -23.87
CA LEU A 184 -8.10 38.73 -24.77
C LEU A 184 -7.47 39.91 -25.49
N ALA A 185 -6.15 40.06 -25.36
CA ALA A 185 -5.40 41.07 -26.05
C ALA A 185 -4.33 40.44 -26.94
N ASP A 186 -4.13 40.98 -28.10
CA ASP A 186 -3.08 40.59 -29.04
C ASP A 186 -2.35 41.82 -29.55
N LEU A 187 -1.08 41.65 -29.89
CA LEU A 187 -0.22 42.71 -30.43
C LEU A 187 -0.17 42.58 -31.96
N ASP A 188 -0.70 43.56 -32.64
CA ASP A 188 -0.64 43.62 -34.10
C ASP A 188 0.82 43.70 -34.59
N ASN A 189 1.13 42.84 -35.55
CA ASN A 189 2.45 42.74 -36.19
C ASN A 189 3.63 42.42 -35.24
N PHE A 190 3.38 41.80 -34.08
CA PHE A 190 4.44 41.46 -33.11
C PHE A 190 5.61 40.68 -33.74
N LYS A 191 5.33 39.77 -34.66
CA LYS A 191 6.35 39.01 -35.35
C LYS A 191 7.32 39.88 -36.12
N PHE A 192 6.81 40.92 -36.77
CA PHE A 192 7.63 41.87 -37.55
C PHE A 192 8.52 42.77 -36.68
N ILE A 193 8.15 42.99 -35.43
CA ILE A 193 8.92 43.81 -34.48
C ILE A 193 9.97 42.94 -33.77
N ASN A 194 9.70 41.64 -33.62
CA ASN A 194 10.56 40.74 -32.88
C ASN A 194 11.66 40.07 -33.74
N ASP A 195 11.46 39.99 -35.08
CA ASP A 195 12.45 39.52 -36.07
C ASP A 195 13.42 40.63 -36.44
#